data_8b3ef5cdf24e7ea689a97b51fea4a25a
#
_entry.id   8b3ef5cdf24e7ea689a97b51fea4a25a
#
_cell.length_a   1.000
_cell.length_b   1.000
_cell.length_c   1.000
_cell.angle_alpha   90.00
_cell.angle_beta   90.00
_cell.angle_gamma   90.00
#
_symmetry.space_group_name_H-M   'P 1'
#
loop_
_entity.id
_entity.type
_entity.pdbx_description
1 polymer ?
#
loop_
_entity_poly.entity_id
_entity_poly.type
_entity_poly.pdbx_seq_one_letter_code
_entity_poly.pdbx_strand_id
1 'polypeptide(L)'
;MDVIAMDKKNILILSTGDVNGAYEAAYKVAHIIKNMGHDVVMCVKHKTKNENFIKQYRHLSLSSAKANLVMRIVNKIKNKISPVEPSKVISTDMKYSFLSKNEASENIHIESMLKIVGFTPDFVFTGMTIDFLNSTDMLNIYNATKAKIYNITVDMNHFTGGCHYSWGCEGYIKGCGKYCPAITKEHEKITAKNNFERKYENAQKANFQIIAGSGLTLLQAQNSKIYKSQKTIHNINSLIDTKLLNSKNKSIAKKVFSLSNDCFYILTGAQNMEDPRKGFSYLLQALEMLDIELPMQKKEKIVLLVVSNSVNEEFGRVTFKKQKIDYIKDYRLLSLLYQAADLFINTSIEDSGPMMVSEALACGTPVVGFDTGILTNMVIDDYNGYKAPVMDSRKLAEGIRKVFELNKDDYENFSKNAVRQVEEFSSYEYAEEIFKQILEQ
;
A
#
# COMPACT_ATOMS: atom_id res chain seq x y z
N MET A 1 30.72 -10.38 21.91
CA MET A 1 30.60 -9.50 20.74
C MET A 1 29.91 -8.24 21.22
N ASP A 2 30.69 -7.19 21.38
CA ASP A 2 30.15 -5.89 21.78
C ASP A 2 29.16 -5.43 20.69
N VAL A 3 27.92 -5.27 21.08
CA VAL A 3 26.91 -4.65 20.22
C VAL A 3 27.35 -3.19 20.08
N ILE A 4 27.96 -2.85 18.95
CA ILE A 4 28.22 -1.45 18.60
C ILE A 4 26.88 -0.76 18.64
N ALA A 5 26.68 0.10 19.65
CA ALA A 5 25.46 0.87 19.77
C ALA A 5 25.33 1.74 18.50
N MET A 6 24.29 1.54 17.71
CA MET A 6 24.01 2.39 16.55
C MET A 6 23.85 3.83 17.02
N ASP A 7 24.46 4.78 16.31
CA ASP A 7 24.23 6.19 16.56
C ASP A 7 22.75 6.53 16.44
N LYS A 8 22.21 7.09 17.52
CA LYS A 8 20.80 7.47 17.58
C LYS A 8 20.51 8.57 16.57
N LYS A 9 19.51 8.35 15.68
CA LYS A 9 19.10 9.28 14.64
C LYS A 9 17.74 9.90 14.94
N ASN A 10 17.52 11.10 14.45
CA ASN A 10 16.26 11.82 14.48
C ASN A 10 15.47 11.52 13.19
N ILE A 11 14.35 10.85 13.30
CA ILE A 11 13.57 10.34 12.19
C ILE A 11 12.20 11.00 12.13
N LEU A 12 11.90 11.60 10.99
CA LEU A 12 10.59 12.16 10.71
C LEU A 12 9.82 11.27 9.71
N ILE A 13 8.66 10.80 10.11
CA ILE A 13 7.75 10.08 9.22
C ILE A 13 6.59 11.01 8.83
N LEU A 14 6.29 11.10 7.54
CA LEU A 14 5.23 11.97 7.03
C LEU A 14 4.15 11.16 6.32
N SER A 15 2.90 11.35 6.73
CA SER A 15 1.73 10.70 6.13
C SER A 15 0.49 11.57 6.30
N THR A 16 -0.48 11.46 5.40
CA THR A 16 -1.75 12.18 5.57
C THR A 16 -2.54 11.67 6.76
N GLY A 17 -2.47 10.38 7.06
CA GLY A 17 -3.15 9.74 8.20
C GLY A 17 -2.29 8.70 8.90
N ASP A 18 -2.84 8.09 9.94
CA ASP A 18 -2.18 7.07 10.77
C ASP A 18 -2.96 5.75 10.87
N VAL A 19 -4.07 5.60 10.12
CA VAL A 19 -4.93 4.41 10.11
C VAL A 19 -5.43 4.11 8.70
N ASN A 20 -5.75 2.85 8.45
CA ASN A 20 -6.34 2.29 7.23
C ASN A 20 -5.39 2.23 6.01
N GLY A 21 -5.38 1.06 5.36
CA GLY A 21 -4.76 0.85 4.06
C GLY A 21 -3.35 1.41 3.93
N ALA A 22 -3.16 2.30 2.97
CA ALA A 22 -1.85 2.88 2.64
C ALA A 22 -1.21 3.72 3.77
N TYR A 23 -2.01 4.29 4.69
CA TYR A 23 -1.48 5.06 5.83
C TYR A 23 -0.86 4.15 6.90
N GLU A 24 -1.34 2.91 7.02
CA GLU A 24 -0.82 1.92 7.97
C GLU A 24 0.65 1.56 7.68
N ALA A 25 1.09 1.62 6.42
CA ALA A 25 2.48 1.37 6.06
C ALA A 25 3.44 2.35 6.76
N ALA A 26 3.15 3.66 6.72
CA ALA A 26 3.95 4.68 7.39
C ALA A 26 3.96 4.49 8.92
N TYR A 27 2.83 4.12 9.51
CA TYR A 27 2.71 3.82 10.93
C TYR A 27 3.57 2.61 11.35
N LYS A 28 3.54 1.52 10.57
CA LYS A 28 4.38 0.34 10.80
C LYS A 28 5.87 0.67 10.71
N VAL A 29 6.27 1.45 9.69
CA VAL A 29 7.66 1.94 9.56
C VAL A 29 8.08 2.75 10.78
N ALA A 30 7.23 3.65 11.28
CA ALA A 30 7.52 4.44 12.46
C ALA A 30 7.75 3.55 13.71
N HIS A 31 6.93 2.51 13.88
CA HIS A 31 7.10 1.55 14.97
C HIS A 31 8.40 0.74 14.85
N ILE A 32 8.72 0.23 13.67
CA ILE A 32 9.94 -0.55 13.42
C ILE A 32 11.15 0.30 13.78
N ILE A 33 11.28 1.49 13.19
CA ILE A 33 12.45 2.35 13.42
C ILE A 33 12.54 2.82 14.89
N LYS A 34 11.38 3.10 15.53
CA LYS A 34 11.35 3.44 16.96
C LYS A 34 11.83 2.28 17.84
N ASN A 35 11.45 1.03 17.53
CA ASN A 35 11.89 -0.15 18.27
C ASN A 35 13.39 -0.43 18.09
N MET A 36 14.00 0.02 16.98
CA MET A 36 15.45 0.02 16.77
C MET A 36 16.20 1.02 17.68
N GLY A 37 15.49 1.87 18.45
CA GLY A 37 16.08 2.78 19.43
C GLY A 37 16.29 4.23 18.94
N HIS A 38 15.81 4.59 17.75
CA HIS A 38 15.92 5.95 17.20
C HIS A 38 14.84 6.90 17.75
N ASP A 39 15.08 8.21 17.68
CA ASP A 39 14.08 9.22 17.99
C ASP A 39 13.14 9.40 16.79
N VAL A 40 11.89 8.97 16.93
CA VAL A 40 10.90 8.98 15.85
C VAL A 40 9.74 9.89 16.17
N VAL A 41 9.40 10.76 15.23
CA VAL A 41 8.13 11.49 15.21
C VAL A 41 7.42 11.19 13.90
N MET A 42 6.18 10.72 13.98
CA MET A 42 5.27 10.63 12.85
C MET A 42 4.38 11.88 12.83
N CYS A 43 4.54 12.73 11.82
CA CYS A 43 3.73 13.93 11.66
C CYS A 43 2.66 13.69 10.58
N VAL A 44 1.39 13.83 10.97
CA VAL A 44 0.24 13.54 10.13
C VAL A 44 -0.71 14.73 10.01
N LYS A 45 -1.45 14.81 8.91
CA LYS A 45 -2.53 15.79 8.74
C LYS A 45 -3.74 15.41 9.61
N HIS A 46 -4.09 14.12 9.63
CA HIS A 46 -5.23 13.59 10.38
C HIS A 46 -4.73 12.54 11.38
N LYS A 47 -4.75 12.93 12.66
CA LYS A 47 -4.34 12.03 13.75
C LYS A 47 -5.56 11.31 14.32
N THR A 48 -5.49 9.98 14.40
CA THR A 48 -6.50 9.10 14.98
C THR A 48 -5.96 8.34 16.19
N LYS A 49 -4.72 7.79 16.07
CA LYS A 49 -4.11 6.99 17.13
C LYS A 49 -3.61 7.86 18.29
N ASN A 50 -3.81 7.40 19.52
CA ASN A 50 -3.40 8.15 20.73
C ASN A 50 -2.00 7.70 21.17
N GLU A 51 -0.98 8.02 20.36
CA GLU A 51 0.42 7.74 20.67
C GLU A 51 1.26 9.01 20.73
N ASN A 52 2.22 9.07 21.65
CA ASN A 52 2.99 10.27 21.94
C ASN A 52 3.94 10.69 20.79
N PHE A 53 4.44 9.71 20.02
CA PHE A 53 5.32 9.99 18.88
C PHE A 53 4.54 10.42 17.62
N ILE A 54 3.21 10.29 17.59
CA ILE A 54 2.36 10.78 16.52
C ILE A 54 1.94 12.21 16.83
N LYS A 55 2.30 13.15 15.94
CA LYS A 55 1.96 14.57 16.05
C LYS A 55 1.04 14.97 14.90
N GLN A 56 0.01 15.75 15.21
CA GLN A 56 -0.83 16.33 14.16
C GLN A 56 -0.22 17.63 13.67
N TYR A 57 -0.01 17.75 12.37
CA TYR A 57 0.35 19.03 11.77
C TYR A 57 -0.79 20.02 11.92
N ARG A 58 -0.47 21.19 12.46
CA ARG A 58 -1.36 22.35 12.53
C ARG A 58 -0.57 23.56 12.10
N HIS A 59 -1.12 24.36 11.22
CA HIS A 59 -0.51 25.64 10.89
C HIS A 59 -0.49 26.50 12.16
N LEU A 60 0.69 26.72 12.73
CA LEU A 60 0.86 27.63 13.85
C LEU A 60 0.74 29.05 13.30
N SER A 61 -0.45 29.63 13.32
CA SER A 61 -0.60 31.06 13.05
C SER A 61 0.17 31.81 14.16
N LEU A 62 1.13 32.62 13.75
CA LEU A 62 1.77 33.55 14.67
C LEU A 62 0.67 34.45 15.27
N SER A 63 0.30 34.17 16.51
CA SER A 63 -0.72 34.91 17.25
C SER A 63 -0.14 36.24 17.77
N SER A 64 0.04 37.20 16.87
CA SER A 64 -0.05 38.59 17.25
C SER A 64 -1.24 39.19 16.52
N ALA A 65 -2.19 39.77 17.27
CA ALA A 65 -3.37 40.41 16.72
C ALA A 65 -3.03 41.50 15.68
N LYS A 66 -1.82 42.07 15.76
CA LYS A 66 -1.28 43.04 14.78
C LYS A 66 -0.81 42.38 13.47
N ALA A 67 -0.18 41.20 13.52
CA ALA A 67 0.25 40.47 12.31
C ALA A 67 -0.95 39.95 11.52
N ASN A 68 -2.02 39.53 12.20
CA ASN A 68 -3.27 39.09 11.56
C ASN A 68 -3.99 40.22 10.80
N LEU A 69 -3.90 41.46 11.27
CA LEU A 69 -4.52 42.59 10.60
C LEU A 69 -3.72 42.96 9.33
N VAL A 70 -2.39 43.01 9.41
CA VAL A 70 -1.50 43.29 8.27
C VAL A 70 -1.60 42.15 7.22
N MET A 71 -1.59 40.88 7.63
CA MET A 71 -1.77 39.78 6.69
C MET A 71 -3.16 39.73 6.07
N ARG A 72 -4.23 40.07 6.80
CA ARG A 72 -5.57 40.24 6.22
C ARG A 72 -5.63 41.34 5.20
N ILE A 73 -4.94 42.48 5.42
CA ILE A 73 -4.86 43.59 4.49
C ILE A 73 -4.01 43.19 3.28
N VAL A 74 -2.85 42.58 3.48
CA VAL A 74 -1.96 42.08 2.39
C VAL A 74 -2.65 41.01 1.56
N ASN A 75 -3.37 40.06 2.20
CA ASN A 75 -4.14 39.04 1.47
C ASN A 75 -5.34 39.64 0.73
N LYS A 76 -6.03 40.67 1.30
CA LYS A 76 -7.08 41.37 0.58
C LYS A 76 -6.54 42.14 -0.63
N ILE A 77 -5.34 42.70 -0.51
CA ILE A 77 -4.68 43.43 -1.62
C ILE A 77 -4.17 42.42 -2.65
N LYS A 78 -3.50 41.30 -2.23
CA LYS A 78 -3.08 40.25 -3.15
C LYS A 78 -4.27 39.63 -3.90
N ASN A 79 -5.38 39.37 -3.23
CA ASN A 79 -6.60 38.81 -3.85
C ASN A 79 -7.31 39.80 -4.78
N LYS A 80 -7.04 41.11 -4.66
CA LYS A 80 -7.54 42.11 -5.59
C LYS A 80 -6.62 42.31 -6.82
N ILE A 81 -5.32 42.05 -6.65
CA ILE A 81 -4.31 42.25 -7.73
C ILE A 81 -4.08 40.93 -8.51
N SER A 82 -4.28 39.81 -7.91
CA SER A 82 -4.28 38.50 -8.57
C SER A 82 -5.40 37.70 -7.93
N PRO A 83 -6.58 37.64 -8.52
CA PRO A 83 -7.60 36.72 -8.05
C PRO A 83 -7.00 35.31 -8.13
N VAL A 84 -6.86 34.65 -6.97
CA VAL A 84 -6.58 33.19 -6.93
C VAL A 84 -7.78 32.57 -7.65
N GLU A 85 -7.58 32.16 -8.90
CA GLU A 85 -8.58 31.35 -9.60
C GLU A 85 -8.91 30.20 -8.69
N PRO A 86 -10.21 29.91 -8.44
CA PRO A 86 -10.59 28.71 -7.70
C PRO A 86 -9.94 27.55 -8.44
N SER A 87 -9.23 26.69 -7.72
CA SER A 87 -8.51 25.55 -8.29
C SER A 87 -9.44 24.84 -9.28
N LYS A 88 -9.20 25.01 -10.58
CA LYS A 88 -10.00 24.38 -11.62
C LYS A 88 -10.02 22.90 -11.32
N VAL A 89 -11.20 22.35 -11.06
CA VAL A 89 -11.37 20.90 -10.89
C VAL A 89 -10.98 20.27 -12.22
N ILE A 90 -9.88 19.54 -12.22
CA ILE A 90 -9.37 18.85 -13.42
C ILE A 90 -10.32 17.70 -13.70
N SER A 91 -10.76 17.57 -14.95
CA SER A 91 -11.61 16.46 -15.39
C SER A 91 -10.78 15.19 -15.58
N THR A 92 -11.01 14.20 -14.75
CA THR A 92 -10.19 12.98 -14.71
C THR A 92 -11.03 11.73 -14.90
N ASP A 93 -10.41 10.68 -15.47
CA ASP A 93 -10.92 9.32 -15.41
C ASP A 93 -10.57 8.74 -14.03
N MET A 94 -11.60 8.42 -13.27
CA MET A 94 -11.47 7.99 -11.87
C MET A 94 -10.64 6.72 -11.68
N LYS A 95 -10.57 5.83 -12.68
CA LYS A 95 -9.79 4.59 -12.58
C LYS A 95 -8.30 4.84 -12.31
N TYR A 96 -7.73 5.97 -12.81
CA TYR A 96 -6.33 6.33 -12.58
C TYR A 96 -6.09 6.96 -11.20
N SER A 97 -7.15 7.35 -10.49
CA SER A 97 -7.02 8.12 -9.23
C SER A 97 -6.01 9.25 -9.33
N PHE A 98 -6.24 10.16 -10.30
CA PHE A 98 -5.38 11.33 -10.49
C PHE A 98 -5.68 12.37 -9.41
N LEU A 99 -4.88 12.41 -8.35
CA LEU A 99 -5.17 13.19 -7.14
C LEU A 99 -4.18 14.34 -6.90
N SER A 100 -3.02 14.39 -7.56
CA SER A 100 -2.09 15.52 -7.46
C SER A 100 -2.61 16.75 -8.22
N LYS A 101 -3.00 17.77 -7.48
CA LYS A 101 -3.58 18.99 -8.05
C LYS A 101 -2.50 19.94 -8.60
N ASN A 102 -1.46 20.22 -7.81
CA ASN A 102 -0.40 21.15 -8.14
C ASN A 102 0.87 20.84 -7.35
N GLU A 103 1.90 20.36 -8.02
CA GLU A 103 3.20 20.05 -7.41
C GLU A 103 4.07 21.30 -7.14
N ALA A 104 3.67 22.47 -7.63
CA ALA A 104 4.38 23.71 -7.38
C ALA A 104 3.87 24.46 -6.13
N SER A 105 2.73 24.05 -5.55
CA SER A 105 2.19 24.69 -4.34
C SER A 105 3.02 24.35 -3.11
N GLU A 106 3.11 25.27 -2.17
CA GLU A 106 3.60 25.05 -0.81
C GLU A 106 2.39 24.80 0.09
N ASN A 107 2.27 23.60 0.62
CA ASN A 107 1.10 23.18 1.42
C ASN A 107 1.39 23.23 2.92
N ILE A 108 2.66 23.20 3.31
CA ILE A 108 3.08 23.22 4.71
C ILE A 108 4.07 24.37 4.98
N HIS A 109 4.02 24.86 6.21
CA HIS A 109 5.00 25.83 6.70
C HIS A 109 6.08 25.10 7.50
N ILE A 110 7.31 25.04 6.97
CA ILE A 110 8.39 24.18 7.46
C ILE A 110 8.75 24.48 8.92
N GLU A 111 8.92 25.75 9.29
CA GLU A 111 9.25 26.12 10.68
C GLU A 111 8.17 25.67 11.67
N SER A 112 6.90 25.77 11.28
CA SER A 112 5.78 25.28 12.11
C SER A 112 5.83 23.78 12.28
N MET A 113 6.16 23.04 11.21
CA MET A 113 6.31 21.60 11.26
C MET A 113 7.49 21.21 12.16
N LEU A 114 8.66 21.81 11.99
CA LEU A 114 9.85 21.52 12.83
C LEU A 114 9.62 21.82 14.32
N LYS A 115 8.86 22.88 14.63
CA LYS A 115 8.43 23.16 16.01
C LYS A 115 7.53 22.08 16.59
N ILE A 116 6.60 21.53 15.80
CA ILE A 116 5.72 20.42 16.20
C ILE A 116 6.55 19.14 16.40
N VAL A 117 7.48 18.86 15.50
CA VAL A 117 8.37 17.70 15.52
C VAL A 117 9.30 17.75 16.74
N GLY A 118 9.90 18.91 17.04
CA GLY A 118 10.72 19.14 18.21
C GLY A 118 12.23 18.86 18.00
N PHE A 119 12.63 18.47 16.79
CA PHE A 119 14.04 18.27 16.40
C PHE A 119 14.25 18.55 14.91
N THR A 120 15.49 18.69 14.50
CA THR A 120 15.89 18.65 13.08
C THR A 120 16.11 17.19 12.68
N PRO A 121 15.35 16.65 11.69
CA PRO A 121 15.50 15.26 11.28
C PRO A 121 16.80 15.03 10.51
N ASP A 122 17.40 13.84 10.71
CA ASP A 122 18.47 13.30 9.88
C ASP A 122 17.90 12.59 8.64
N PHE A 123 16.77 11.91 8.84
CA PHE A 123 16.04 11.18 7.80
C PHE A 123 14.55 11.53 7.82
N VAL A 124 13.98 11.58 6.62
CA VAL A 124 12.54 11.75 6.41
C VAL A 124 12.03 10.60 5.57
N PHE A 125 11.04 9.88 6.08
CA PHE A 125 10.33 8.85 5.32
C PHE A 125 8.91 9.34 5.04
N THR A 126 8.47 9.22 3.79
CA THR A 126 7.10 9.59 3.41
C THR A 126 6.31 8.37 3.01
N GLY A 127 5.08 8.23 3.50
CA GLY A 127 4.11 7.27 3.00
C GLY A 127 3.12 7.93 2.04
N MET A 128 1.82 7.66 2.23
CA MET A 128 0.75 8.34 1.50
C MET A 128 0.63 9.80 1.98
N THR A 129 0.95 10.75 1.12
CA THR A 129 1.00 12.20 1.46
C THR A 129 -0.05 13.05 0.75
N ILE A 130 -1.04 12.41 0.17
CA ILE A 130 -2.12 13.06 -0.59
C ILE A 130 -2.85 14.12 0.24
N ASP A 131 -3.17 15.26 -0.36
CA ASP A 131 -3.81 16.40 0.31
C ASP A 131 -3.06 16.96 1.55
N PHE A 132 -1.83 16.52 1.80
CA PHE A 132 -1.00 16.99 2.90
C PHE A 132 0.24 17.71 2.39
N LEU A 133 1.12 17.02 1.71
CA LEU A 133 2.35 17.58 1.15
C LEU A 133 2.65 16.97 -0.22
N ASN A 134 3.45 17.70 -1.00
CA ASN A 134 3.88 17.32 -2.33
C ASN A 134 5.42 17.34 -2.45
N SER A 135 5.96 17.15 -3.67
CA SER A 135 7.41 17.13 -3.89
C SER A 135 8.11 18.47 -3.61
N THR A 136 7.39 19.60 -3.75
CA THR A 136 7.93 20.93 -3.41
C THR A 136 8.05 21.10 -1.90
N ASP A 137 7.07 20.65 -1.14
CA ASP A 137 7.16 20.63 0.34
C ASP A 137 8.34 19.76 0.80
N MET A 138 8.54 18.60 0.18
CA MET A 138 9.69 17.70 0.48
C MET A 138 11.04 18.39 0.14
N LEU A 139 11.14 19.08 -1.00
CA LEU A 139 12.34 19.86 -1.32
C LEU A 139 12.60 20.96 -0.29
N ASN A 140 11.55 21.65 0.17
CA ASN A 140 11.67 22.69 1.20
C ASN A 140 12.12 22.09 2.55
N ILE A 141 11.66 20.92 2.93
CA ILE A 141 12.15 20.18 4.09
C ILE A 141 13.65 19.89 3.93
N TYR A 142 14.06 19.33 2.78
CA TYR A 142 15.49 19.07 2.50
C TYR A 142 16.32 20.34 2.57
N ASN A 143 15.86 21.44 2.01
CA ASN A 143 16.60 22.72 2.03
C ASN A 143 16.80 23.23 3.45
N ALA A 144 15.80 23.09 4.31
CA ALA A 144 15.84 23.55 5.71
C ALA A 144 16.65 22.63 6.64
N THR A 145 16.65 21.30 6.39
CA THR A 145 17.19 20.32 7.33
C THR A 145 18.41 19.55 6.82
N LYS A 146 18.56 19.46 5.50
CA LYS A 146 19.50 18.55 4.80
C LYS A 146 19.25 17.06 5.08
N ALA A 147 18.08 16.71 5.63
CA ALA A 147 17.69 15.33 5.87
C ALA A 147 17.64 14.50 4.57
N LYS A 148 18.06 13.24 4.65
CA LYS A 148 17.86 12.29 3.54
C LYS A 148 16.38 11.93 3.43
N ILE A 149 15.79 12.04 2.23
CA ILE A 149 14.36 11.82 2.00
C ILE A 149 14.13 10.52 1.26
N TYR A 150 13.34 9.64 1.87
CA TYR A 150 12.94 8.34 1.33
C TYR A 150 11.42 8.30 1.15
N ASN A 151 10.99 8.08 -0.10
CA ASN A 151 9.58 7.92 -0.44
C ASN A 151 9.23 6.43 -0.45
N ILE A 152 8.32 6.00 0.42
CA ILE A 152 7.84 4.62 0.47
C ILE A 152 6.65 4.48 -0.46
N THR A 153 6.75 3.58 -1.45
CA THR A 153 5.65 3.38 -2.38
C THR A 153 4.53 2.57 -1.74
N VAL A 154 3.39 3.18 -1.58
CA VAL A 154 2.11 2.52 -1.32
C VAL A 154 1.26 2.45 -2.60
N ASP A 155 1.70 3.21 -3.63
CA ASP A 155 1.19 3.29 -4.99
C ASP A 155 2.19 4.02 -5.90
N MET A 156 1.76 4.42 -7.09
CA MET A 156 2.63 5.03 -8.11
C MET A 156 2.77 6.56 -8.00
N ASN A 157 2.16 7.23 -7.05
CA ASN A 157 2.10 8.71 -7.03
C ASN A 157 3.48 9.37 -7.07
N HIS A 158 4.48 8.78 -6.37
CA HIS A 158 5.83 9.35 -6.29
C HIS A 158 6.57 9.45 -7.64
N PHE A 159 6.18 8.66 -8.65
CA PHE A 159 6.83 8.66 -9.96
C PHE A 159 5.90 8.92 -11.14
N THR A 160 4.68 9.42 -10.87
CA THR A 160 3.73 9.84 -11.91
C THR A 160 3.44 11.35 -11.85
N GLY A 161 2.74 11.87 -12.86
CA GLY A 161 2.25 13.26 -12.86
C GLY A 161 1.04 13.51 -11.96
N GLY A 162 0.56 12.46 -11.23
CA GLY A 162 -0.56 12.59 -10.30
C GLY A 162 -1.43 11.35 -10.15
N CYS A 163 -1.21 10.32 -10.99
CA CYS A 163 -1.93 9.05 -10.92
C CYS A 163 -1.42 8.18 -9.76
N HIS A 164 -2.32 7.44 -9.15
CA HIS A 164 -2.00 6.39 -8.16
C HIS A 164 -1.95 5.00 -8.80
N TYR A 165 -2.57 4.83 -9.99
CA TYR A 165 -2.59 3.59 -10.76
C TYR A 165 -2.32 3.89 -12.22
N SER A 166 -1.53 3.01 -12.88
CA SER A 166 -1.11 3.25 -14.27
C SER A 166 -2.09 2.72 -15.31
N TRP A 167 -2.76 1.62 -15.05
CA TRP A 167 -3.57 0.89 -16.03
C TRP A 167 -2.82 0.69 -17.36
N GLY A 168 -1.55 0.33 -17.28
CA GLY A 168 -0.68 0.14 -18.43
C GLY A 168 -0.15 1.43 -19.07
N CYS A 169 -0.44 2.62 -18.52
CA CYS A 169 0.15 3.86 -18.99
C CYS A 169 1.66 3.92 -18.67
N GLU A 170 2.48 4.14 -19.70
CA GLU A 170 3.94 4.26 -19.58
C GLU A 170 4.43 5.69 -19.28
N GLY A 171 3.55 6.60 -18.91
CA GLY A 171 3.91 7.99 -18.60
C GLY A 171 4.99 8.12 -17.54
N TYR A 172 5.05 7.23 -16.57
CA TYR A 172 6.09 7.22 -15.52
C TYR A 172 7.49 6.82 -16.08
N ILE A 173 7.55 6.11 -17.20
CA ILE A 173 8.79 5.70 -17.88
C ILE A 173 9.27 6.81 -18.84
N LYS A 174 8.35 7.30 -19.68
CA LYS A 174 8.65 8.22 -20.80
C LYS A 174 8.55 9.70 -20.40
N GLY A 175 7.78 10.01 -19.38
CA GLY A 175 7.35 11.34 -18.93
C GLY A 175 5.86 11.51 -19.15
N CYS A 176 5.14 11.97 -18.11
CA CYS A 176 3.74 12.33 -18.23
C CYS A 176 3.57 13.56 -19.12
N GLY A 177 2.46 13.67 -19.86
CA GLY A 177 2.25 14.83 -20.72
C GLY A 177 1.04 14.73 -21.64
N LYS A 178 1.20 15.15 -22.89
CA LYS A 178 0.15 15.34 -23.90
C LYS A 178 -0.80 14.14 -24.05
N TYR A 179 -0.30 12.92 -23.91
CA TYR A 179 -1.11 11.71 -24.09
C TYR A 179 -1.57 11.11 -22.77
N CYS A 180 -1.69 11.93 -21.70
CA CYS A 180 -2.16 11.45 -20.40
C CYS A 180 -3.59 10.89 -20.50
N PRO A 181 -3.80 9.58 -20.25
CA PRO A 181 -5.13 8.99 -20.31
C PRO A 181 -5.98 9.32 -19.08
N ALA A 182 -5.33 9.71 -17.98
CA ALA A 182 -6.01 10.03 -16.72
C ALA A 182 -6.77 11.37 -16.77
N ILE A 183 -6.42 12.28 -17.67
CA ILE A 183 -7.04 13.59 -17.80
C ILE A 183 -7.86 13.63 -19.10
N THR A 184 -9.15 13.87 -18.98
CA THR A 184 -10.10 13.73 -20.10
C THR A 184 -10.13 14.95 -21.03
N LYS A 185 -9.82 16.15 -20.52
CA LYS A 185 -9.78 17.38 -21.34
C LYS A 185 -8.38 17.69 -21.83
N GLU A 186 -8.20 17.85 -23.13
CA GLU A 186 -6.90 18.02 -23.78
C GLU A 186 -6.08 19.18 -23.20
N HIS A 187 -6.69 20.35 -23.00
CA HIS A 187 -6.01 21.52 -22.45
C HIS A 187 -5.59 21.39 -20.97
N GLU A 188 -6.19 20.45 -20.22
CA GLU A 188 -5.85 20.17 -18.82
C GLU A 188 -4.68 19.18 -18.69
N LYS A 189 -4.33 18.43 -19.74
CA LYS A 189 -3.25 17.43 -19.73
C LYS A 189 -1.87 18.02 -19.44
N ILE A 190 -1.71 19.33 -19.66
CA ILE A 190 -0.50 20.05 -19.27
C ILE A 190 -0.21 19.93 -17.76
N THR A 191 -1.25 19.73 -16.94
CA THR A 191 -1.09 19.55 -15.49
C THR A 191 -0.29 18.27 -15.17
N ALA A 192 -0.57 17.16 -15.85
CA ALA A 192 0.19 15.92 -15.65
C ALA A 192 1.67 16.12 -16.02
N LYS A 193 1.94 16.87 -17.11
CA LYS A 193 3.31 17.20 -17.51
C LYS A 193 4.01 18.06 -16.45
N ASN A 194 3.41 19.18 -16.07
CA ASN A 194 4.00 20.11 -15.12
C ASN A 194 4.27 19.48 -13.76
N ASN A 195 3.32 18.68 -13.27
CA ASN A 195 3.50 17.94 -12.02
C ASN A 195 4.64 16.92 -12.12
N PHE A 196 4.71 16.16 -13.21
CA PHE A 196 5.76 15.18 -13.43
C PHE A 196 7.15 15.83 -13.51
N GLU A 197 7.29 16.90 -14.31
CA GLU A 197 8.54 17.64 -14.45
C GLU A 197 8.98 18.24 -13.11
N ARG A 198 8.04 18.78 -12.34
CA ARG A 198 8.32 19.29 -10.99
C ARG A 198 8.80 18.22 -10.04
N LYS A 199 8.14 17.05 -9.99
CA LYS A 199 8.58 15.90 -9.18
C LYS A 199 9.98 15.45 -9.59
N TYR A 200 10.24 15.34 -10.90
CA TYR A 200 11.54 14.96 -11.42
C TYR A 200 12.63 15.95 -10.98
N GLU A 201 12.43 17.26 -11.21
CA GLU A 201 13.38 18.29 -10.81
C GLU A 201 13.65 18.27 -9.29
N ASN A 202 12.60 18.20 -8.48
CA ASN A 202 12.71 18.21 -7.03
C ASN A 202 13.44 16.96 -6.52
N ALA A 203 13.15 15.80 -7.10
CA ALA A 203 13.83 14.55 -6.76
C ALA A 203 15.33 14.60 -7.10
N GLN A 204 15.71 15.21 -8.24
CA GLN A 204 17.12 15.38 -8.60
C GLN A 204 17.83 16.38 -7.66
N LYS A 205 17.19 17.54 -7.35
CA LYS A 205 17.76 18.58 -6.50
C LYS A 205 18.04 18.14 -5.08
N ALA A 206 17.17 17.31 -4.51
CA ALA A 206 17.28 16.83 -3.13
C ALA A 206 17.67 15.33 -3.03
N ASN A 207 18.03 14.71 -4.15
CA ASN A 207 18.39 13.30 -4.22
C ASN A 207 17.37 12.39 -3.49
N PHE A 208 16.08 12.59 -3.78
CA PHE A 208 15.03 11.73 -3.20
C PHE A 208 15.30 10.27 -3.50
N GLN A 209 15.23 9.44 -2.48
CA GLN A 209 15.33 8.00 -2.59
C GLN A 209 13.93 7.38 -2.59
N ILE A 210 13.81 6.16 -3.12
CA ILE A 210 12.55 5.42 -3.11
C ILE A 210 12.74 4.06 -2.46
N ILE A 211 11.75 3.65 -1.66
CA ILE A 211 11.64 2.31 -1.08
C ILE A 211 10.38 1.68 -1.66
N ALA A 212 10.52 0.52 -2.29
CA ALA A 212 9.40 -0.20 -2.86
C ALA A 212 8.59 -0.91 -1.78
N GLY A 213 7.26 -0.88 -1.91
CA GLY A 213 6.32 -1.58 -1.03
C GLY A 213 5.81 -2.90 -1.61
N SER A 214 6.27 -3.29 -2.80
CA SER A 214 5.94 -4.56 -3.46
C SER A 214 6.89 -4.84 -4.62
N GLY A 215 6.88 -6.09 -5.13
CA GLY A 215 7.65 -6.44 -6.33
C GLY A 215 7.24 -5.63 -7.56
N LEU A 216 5.96 -5.35 -7.74
CA LEU A 216 5.48 -4.51 -8.84
C LEU A 216 6.01 -3.07 -8.73
N THR A 217 5.88 -2.43 -7.56
CA THR A 217 6.36 -1.05 -7.38
C THR A 217 7.88 -0.96 -7.44
N LEU A 218 8.61 -2.04 -7.11
CA LEU A 218 10.06 -2.13 -7.33
C LEU A 218 10.38 -2.05 -8.83
N LEU A 219 9.74 -2.89 -9.66
CA LEU A 219 9.92 -2.87 -11.10
C LEU A 219 9.53 -1.52 -11.71
N GLN A 220 8.44 -0.94 -11.25
CA GLN A 220 7.98 0.37 -11.71
C GLN A 220 8.97 1.49 -11.35
N ALA A 221 9.52 1.48 -10.13
CA ALA A 221 10.52 2.45 -9.69
C ALA A 221 11.83 2.33 -10.51
N GLN A 222 12.31 1.10 -10.72
CA GLN A 222 13.51 0.80 -11.53
C GLN A 222 13.38 1.27 -12.98
N ASN A 223 12.17 1.25 -13.54
CA ASN A 223 11.89 1.71 -14.89
C ASN A 223 11.47 3.20 -14.96
N SER A 224 11.14 3.83 -13.81
CA SER A 224 10.64 5.20 -13.81
C SER A 224 11.70 6.21 -14.22
N LYS A 225 11.31 7.22 -14.99
CA LYS A 225 12.22 8.30 -15.38
C LYS A 225 12.80 9.04 -14.18
N ILE A 226 12.08 9.09 -13.06
CA ILE A 226 12.48 9.82 -11.85
C ILE A 226 13.55 9.05 -11.07
N TYR A 227 13.41 7.72 -10.90
CA TYR A 227 14.22 6.93 -9.97
C TYR A 227 15.12 5.87 -10.61
N LYS A 228 15.05 5.64 -11.93
CA LYS A 228 15.87 4.60 -12.62
C LYS A 228 17.38 4.73 -12.45
N SER A 229 17.88 5.91 -12.09
CA SER A 229 19.29 6.17 -11.81
C SER A 229 19.70 5.86 -10.37
N GLN A 230 18.77 5.56 -9.49
CA GLN A 230 19.05 5.16 -8.11
C GLN A 230 19.76 3.80 -8.10
N LYS A 231 20.94 3.74 -7.45
CA LYS A 231 21.79 2.54 -7.46
C LYS A 231 21.16 1.35 -6.74
N THR A 232 20.50 1.60 -5.62
CA THR A 232 19.84 0.59 -4.81
C THR A 232 18.44 1.03 -4.47
N ILE A 233 17.44 0.27 -4.88
CA ILE A 233 16.05 0.45 -4.48
C ILE A 233 15.69 -0.69 -3.54
N HIS A 234 15.53 -0.38 -2.26
CA HIS A 234 15.11 -1.37 -1.28
C HIS A 234 13.63 -1.74 -1.48
N ASN A 235 13.28 -2.98 -1.19
CA ASN A 235 11.89 -3.45 -1.20
C ASN A 235 11.54 -3.98 0.19
N ILE A 236 10.60 -3.35 0.88
CA ILE A 236 10.14 -3.77 2.21
C ILE A 236 8.86 -4.60 2.15
N ASN A 237 8.29 -4.77 0.94
CA ASN A 237 6.99 -5.43 0.76
C ASN A 237 5.89 -4.88 1.71
N SER A 238 4.82 -5.65 1.91
CA SER A 238 3.84 -5.35 2.97
C SER A 238 4.40 -5.77 4.32
N LEU A 239 4.59 -4.83 5.22
CA LEU A 239 5.16 -5.08 6.54
C LEU A 239 4.20 -5.88 7.42
N ILE A 240 4.63 -7.08 7.85
CA ILE A 240 3.83 -8.01 8.67
C ILE A 240 4.44 -8.18 10.06
N ASP A 241 3.62 -7.94 11.08
CA ASP A 241 3.93 -8.35 12.45
C ASP A 241 3.66 -9.85 12.60
N THR A 242 4.72 -10.67 12.46
CA THR A 242 4.63 -12.13 12.54
C THR A 242 4.34 -12.65 13.96
N LYS A 243 4.47 -11.80 14.98
CA LYS A 243 4.01 -12.13 16.35
C LYS A 243 2.49 -12.16 16.42
N LEU A 244 1.83 -11.33 15.62
CA LEU A 244 0.38 -11.18 15.58
C LEU A 244 -0.26 -12.03 14.47
N LEU A 245 0.31 -11.98 13.26
CA LEU A 245 -0.13 -12.77 12.10
C LEU A 245 0.80 -13.96 11.91
N ASN A 246 0.36 -15.13 12.29
CA ASN A 246 1.15 -16.36 12.27
C ASN A 246 0.25 -17.60 12.12
N SER A 247 0.86 -18.79 12.01
CA SER A 247 0.15 -20.07 11.78
C SER A 247 -0.04 -20.94 13.04
N LYS A 248 0.21 -20.41 14.25
CA LYS A 248 0.32 -21.18 15.49
C LYS A 248 -1.01 -21.80 15.97
N ASN A 249 -2.15 -21.27 15.54
CA ASN A 249 -3.47 -21.67 16.01
C ASN A 249 -4.32 -22.39 14.93
N LYS A 250 -3.70 -22.88 13.85
CA LYS A 250 -4.41 -23.55 12.74
C LYS A 250 -5.34 -24.68 13.20
N SER A 251 -4.92 -25.46 14.21
CA SER A 251 -5.70 -26.58 14.73
C SER A 251 -7.04 -26.19 15.39
N ILE A 252 -7.16 -24.96 15.87
CA ILE A 252 -8.37 -24.46 16.54
C ILE A 252 -9.09 -23.39 15.72
N ALA A 253 -8.45 -22.83 14.70
CA ALA A 253 -8.97 -21.68 13.93
C ALA A 253 -10.34 -22.00 13.30
N LYS A 254 -10.51 -23.15 12.68
CA LYS A 254 -11.81 -23.58 12.10
C LYS A 254 -12.91 -23.64 13.17
N LYS A 255 -12.61 -24.08 14.40
CA LYS A 255 -13.59 -24.13 15.49
C LYS A 255 -14.09 -22.74 15.91
N VAL A 256 -13.23 -21.70 15.90
CA VAL A 256 -13.58 -20.33 16.25
C VAL A 256 -14.66 -19.77 15.32
N PHE A 257 -14.66 -20.17 14.06
CA PHE A 257 -15.65 -19.76 13.06
C PHE A 257 -16.73 -20.81 12.81
N SER A 258 -16.84 -21.84 13.65
CA SER A 258 -17.81 -22.94 13.50
C SER A 258 -17.70 -23.66 12.13
N LEU A 259 -16.48 -23.84 11.63
CA LEU A 259 -16.19 -24.48 10.35
C LEU A 259 -15.86 -25.98 10.55
N SER A 260 -16.37 -26.83 9.64
CA SER A 260 -16.07 -28.27 9.62
C SER A 260 -14.65 -28.55 9.15
N ASN A 261 -14.03 -29.61 9.69
CA ASN A 261 -12.73 -30.07 9.19
C ASN A 261 -12.82 -30.83 7.86
N ASP A 262 -14.04 -31.23 7.42
CA ASP A 262 -14.26 -32.01 6.21
C ASP A 262 -14.40 -31.16 4.96
N CYS A 263 -14.41 -29.82 5.12
CA CYS A 263 -14.56 -28.88 4.02
C CYS A 263 -13.25 -28.15 3.74
N PHE A 264 -13.08 -27.76 2.48
CA PHE A 264 -12.01 -26.88 1.97
C PHE A 264 -12.55 -25.45 1.88
N TYR A 265 -11.93 -24.54 2.59
CA TYR A 265 -12.38 -23.15 2.72
C TYR A 265 -11.55 -22.23 1.86
N ILE A 266 -12.20 -21.59 0.90
CA ILE A 266 -11.62 -20.56 0.03
C ILE A 266 -12.03 -19.19 0.58
N LEU A 267 -11.06 -18.45 1.08
CA LEU A 267 -11.26 -17.09 1.58
C LEU A 267 -11.03 -16.08 0.46
N THR A 268 -11.96 -15.17 0.30
CA THR A 268 -11.82 -14.01 -0.59
C THR A 268 -12.56 -12.82 0.00
N GLY A 269 -12.21 -11.62 -0.44
CA GLY A 269 -12.91 -10.43 -0.02
C GLY A 269 -12.19 -9.15 -0.40
N ALA A 270 -12.95 -8.07 -0.33
CA ALA A 270 -12.45 -6.71 -0.44
C ALA A 270 -13.38 -5.77 0.32
N GLN A 271 -12.87 -4.62 0.75
CA GLN A 271 -13.70 -3.59 1.39
C GLN A 271 -14.84 -3.13 0.46
N ASN A 272 -14.53 -3.01 -0.84
CA ASN A 272 -15.50 -2.76 -1.90
C ASN A 272 -15.22 -3.74 -3.06
N MET A 273 -16.10 -4.72 -3.25
CA MET A 273 -15.99 -5.71 -4.33
C MET A 273 -16.41 -5.13 -5.69
N GLU A 274 -17.14 -4.01 -5.70
CA GLU A 274 -17.54 -3.32 -6.93
C GLU A 274 -16.40 -2.46 -7.52
N ASP A 275 -15.29 -2.26 -6.78
CA ASP A 275 -14.12 -1.59 -7.32
C ASP A 275 -13.53 -2.41 -8.48
N PRO A 276 -13.53 -1.89 -9.72
CA PRO A 276 -13.06 -2.63 -10.89
C PRO A 276 -11.63 -3.17 -10.74
N ARG A 277 -10.79 -2.46 -9.96
CA ARG A 277 -9.41 -2.87 -9.70
C ARG A 277 -9.31 -4.20 -8.96
N LYS A 278 -10.34 -4.59 -8.20
CA LYS A 278 -10.37 -5.82 -7.41
C LYS A 278 -10.71 -7.06 -8.24
N GLY A 279 -11.11 -6.89 -9.51
CA GLY A 279 -11.25 -7.97 -10.47
C GLY A 279 -12.30 -9.04 -10.11
N PHE A 280 -13.33 -8.65 -9.35
CA PHE A 280 -14.37 -9.58 -8.88
C PHE A 280 -15.01 -10.39 -10.01
N SER A 281 -15.25 -9.77 -11.19
CA SER A 281 -15.81 -10.47 -12.35
C SER A 281 -14.95 -11.65 -12.84
N TYR A 282 -13.63 -11.53 -12.76
CA TYR A 282 -12.70 -12.61 -13.11
C TYR A 282 -12.69 -13.74 -12.09
N LEU A 283 -12.83 -13.40 -10.79
CA LEU A 283 -13.02 -14.40 -9.75
C LEU A 283 -14.29 -15.22 -10.02
N LEU A 284 -15.38 -14.53 -10.30
CA LEU A 284 -16.67 -15.19 -10.56
C LEU A 284 -16.58 -16.11 -11.77
N GLN A 285 -15.98 -15.67 -12.88
CA GLN A 285 -15.74 -16.52 -14.06
C GLN A 285 -14.87 -17.75 -13.73
N ALA A 286 -13.82 -17.59 -12.92
CA ALA A 286 -12.99 -18.71 -12.52
C ALA A 286 -13.76 -19.72 -11.66
N LEU A 287 -14.58 -19.24 -10.73
CA LEU A 287 -15.46 -20.08 -9.91
C LEU A 287 -16.53 -20.79 -10.74
N GLU A 288 -17.13 -20.14 -11.75
CA GLU A 288 -18.07 -20.75 -12.68
C GLU A 288 -17.43 -21.90 -13.48
N MET A 289 -16.18 -21.70 -13.96
CA MET A 289 -15.42 -22.76 -14.65
C MET A 289 -15.21 -23.96 -13.73
N LEU A 290 -14.78 -23.73 -12.48
CA LEU A 290 -14.61 -24.80 -11.50
C LEU A 290 -15.93 -25.47 -11.16
N ASP A 291 -17.03 -24.74 -11.07
CA ASP A 291 -18.36 -25.28 -10.80
C ASP A 291 -18.86 -26.18 -11.93
N ILE A 292 -18.47 -25.92 -13.17
CA ILE A 292 -18.78 -26.78 -14.31
C ILE A 292 -17.86 -28.02 -14.32
N GLU A 293 -16.57 -27.86 -14.08
CA GLU A 293 -15.55 -28.89 -14.26
C GLU A 293 -15.46 -29.91 -13.11
N LEU A 294 -15.78 -29.50 -11.88
CA LEU A 294 -15.65 -30.37 -10.72
C LEU A 294 -16.83 -31.33 -10.54
N PRO A 295 -16.59 -32.61 -10.20
CA PRO A 295 -17.65 -33.53 -9.81
C PRO A 295 -18.40 -33.06 -8.56
N MET A 296 -19.70 -33.36 -8.44
CA MET A 296 -20.56 -32.89 -7.35
C MET A 296 -19.99 -33.17 -5.96
N GLN A 297 -19.43 -34.36 -5.76
CA GLN A 297 -18.80 -34.77 -4.48
C GLN A 297 -17.61 -33.88 -4.07
N LYS A 298 -16.87 -33.33 -5.04
CA LYS A 298 -15.78 -32.37 -4.79
C LYS A 298 -16.32 -30.99 -4.49
N LYS A 299 -17.39 -30.55 -5.22
CA LYS A 299 -18.03 -29.23 -5.01
C LYS A 299 -18.61 -29.08 -3.62
N GLU A 300 -19.28 -30.14 -3.11
CA GLU A 300 -19.89 -30.16 -1.76
C GLU A 300 -18.88 -29.93 -0.64
N LYS A 301 -17.59 -30.19 -0.89
CA LYS A 301 -16.50 -29.95 0.05
C LYS A 301 -15.98 -28.53 0.02
N ILE A 302 -16.25 -27.73 -1.02
CA ILE A 302 -15.76 -26.37 -1.16
C ILE A 302 -16.76 -25.40 -0.53
N VAL A 303 -16.25 -24.52 0.32
CA VAL A 303 -16.99 -23.42 0.95
C VAL A 303 -16.29 -22.10 0.71
N LEU A 304 -16.99 -21.14 0.14
CA LEU A 304 -16.47 -19.78 -0.06
C LEU A 304 -16.70 -18.96 1.21
N LEU A 305 -15.64 -18.49 1.85
CA LEU A 305 -15.67 -17.49 2.92
C LEU A 305 -15.53 -16.12 2.28
N VAL A 306 -16.58 -15.31 2.34
CA VAL A 306 -16.62 -14.00 1.67
C VAL A 306 -16.61 -12.89 2.72
N VAL A 307 -15.49 -12.15 2.79
CA VAL A 307 -15.37 -10.97 3.65
C VAL A 307 -15.76 -9.74 2.85
N SER A 308 -16.94 -9.20 3.12
CA SER A 308 -17.43 -7.98 2.46
C SER A 308 -18.49 -7.30 3.31
N ASN A 309 -18.61 -5.98 3.16
CA ASN A 309 -19.71 -5.21 3.77
C ASN A 309 -21.08 -5.54 3.13
N SER A 310 -21.10 -6.00 1.89
CA SER A 310 -22.30 -6.47 1.17
C SER A 310 -21.99 -7.80 0.50
N VAL A 311 -22.92 -8.77 0.57
CA VAL A 311 -22.83 -9.97 -0.30
C VAL A 311 -23.23 -9.54 -1.69
N ASN A 312 -22.34 -9.70 -2.66
CA ASN A 312 -22.71 -9.51 -4.05
C ASN A 312 -23.62 -10.69 -4.48
N GLU A 313 -24.82 -10.38 -4.95
CA GLU A 313 -25.82 -11.37 -5.41
C GLU A 313 -25.26 -12.25 -6.54
N GLU A 314 -24.27 -11.75 -7.30
CA GLU A 314 -23.61 -12.51 -8.37
C GLU A 314 -22.94 -13.81 -7.90
N PHE A 315 -22.57 -13.94 -6.63
CA PHE A 315 -22.13 -15.24 -6.09
C PHE A 315 -23.24 -16.31 -6.17
N GLY A 316 -24.51 -15.93 -6.37
CA GLY A 316 -25.61 -16.86 -6.67
C GLY A 316 -25.43 -17.67 -7.95
N ARG A 317 -24.53 -17.26 -8.85
CA ARG A 317 -24.23 -17.93 -10.13
C ARG A 317 -23.45 -19.23 -9.99
N VAL A 318 -22.83 -19.49 -8.84
CA VAL A 318 -22.08 -20.73 -8.56
C VAL A 318 -22.77 -21.56 -7.46
N THR A 319 -22.63 -22.89 -7.52
CA THR A 319 -23.33 -23.81 -6.60
C THR A 319 -22.57 -24.05 -5.30
N PHE A 320 -21.30 -23.64 -5.19
CA PHE A 320 -20.52 -23.77 -3.97
C PHE A 320 -21.23 -23.17 -2.75
N LYS A 321 -21.10 -23.80 -1.59
CA LYS A 321 -21.56 -23.22 -0.32
C LYS A 321 -20.87 -21.90 -0.04
N LYS A 322 -21.58 -20.94 0.53
CA LYS A 322 -21.06 -19.61 0.85
C LYS A 322 -21.33 -19.28 2.30
N GLN A 323 -20.33 -18.71 2.95
CA GLN A 323 -20.47 -18.16 4.29
C GLN A 323 -19.95 -16.72 4.29
N LYS A 324 -20.84 -15.78 4.57
CA LYS A 324 -20.45 -14.39 4.76
C LYS A 324 -19.70 -14.25 6.08
N ILE A 325 -18.60 -13.52 6.06
CA ILE A 325 -17.85 -13.10 7.23
C ILE A 325 -17.91 -11.58 7.29
N ASP A 326 -18.32 -11.03 8.42
CA ASP A 326 -18.30 -9.59 8.61
C ASP A 326 -16.88 -9.04 8.67
N TYR A 327 -16.72 -7.75 8.35
CA TYR A 327 -15.42 -7.11 8.37
C TYR A 327 -14.77 -7.16 9.76
N ILE A 328 -13.61 -7.80 9.85
CA ILE A 328 -12.86 -8.00 11.10
C ILE A 328 -11.81 -6.90 11.27
N LYS A 329 -11.92 -6.14 12.36
CA LYS A 329 -10.95 -5.09 12.73
C LYS A 329 -9.87 -5.58 13.69
N ASP A 330 -10.16 -6.59 14.53
CA ASP A 330 -9.17 -7.17 15.43
C ASP A 330 -8.22 -8.07 14.65
N TYR A 331 -6.95 -7.71 14.59
CA TYR A 331 -5.92 -8.47 13.86
C TYR A 331 -5.72 -9.89 14.40
N ARG A 332 -6.00 -10.17 15.68
CA ARG A 332 -5.91 -11.53 16.25
C ARG A 332 -7.03 -12.41 15.70
N LEU A 333 -8.24 -11.87 15.62
CA LEU A 333 -9.36 -12.59 15.02
C LEU A 333 -9.16 -12.73 13.50
N LEU A 334 -8.61 -11.71 12.83
CA LEU A 334 -8.25 -11.76 11.42
C LEU A 334 -7.18 -12.82 11.15
N SER A 335 -6.16 -12.92 12.00
CA SER A 335 -5.17 -14.00 11.95
C SER A 335 -5.82 -15.38 12.02
N LEU A 336 -6.77 -15.58 12.93
CA LEU A 336 -7.52 -16.84 13.01
C LEU A 336 -8.37 -17.10 11.77
N LEU A 337 -8.94 -16.07 11.14
CA LEU A 337 -9.70 -16.25 9.90
C LEU A 337 -8.81 -16.76 8.76
N TYR A 338 -7.63 -16.15 8.58
CA TYR A 338 -6.67 -16.65 7.60
C TYR A 338 -6.24 -18.09 7.91
N GLN A 339 -5.95 -18.39 9.17
CA GLN A 339 -5.57 -19.76 9.60
C GLN A 339 -6.70 -20.79 9.40
N ALA A 340 -7.96 -20.36 9.45
CA ALA A 340 -9.13 -21.22 9.22
C ALA A 340 -9.37 -21.51 7.74
N ALA A 341 -8.90 -20.65 6.86
CA ALA A 341 -8.98 -20.85 5.41
C ALA A 341 -7.90 -21.83 4.91
N ASP A 342 -8.26 -22.60 3.89
CA ASP A 342 -7.33 -23.51 3.21
C ASP A 342 -6.70 -22.86 1.97
N LEU A 343 -7.31 -21.78 1.45
CA LEU A 343 -6.82 -21.00 0.33
C LEU A 343 -7.29 -19.55 0.45
N PHE A 344 -6.42 -18.59 0.18
CA PHE A 344 -6.80 -17.20 -0.01
C PHE A 344 -6.72 -16.82 -1.50
N ILE A 345 -7.74 -16.15 -2.03
CA ILE A 345 -7.76 -15.68 -3.41
C ILE A 345 -7.70 -14.16 -3.46
N ASN A 346 -6.77 -13.62 -4.24
CA ASN A 346 -6.70 -12.20 -4.58
C ASN A 346 -6.77 -12.01 -6.10
N THR A 347 -7.82 -11.33 -6.57
CA THR A 347 -8.07 -11.09 -8.00
C THR A 347 -7.86 -9.64 -8.41
N SER A 348 -7.13 -8.85 -7.61
CA SER A 348 -6.81 -7.47 -8.01
C SER A 348 -6.10 -7.46 -9.36
N ILE A 349 -6.57 -6.60 -10.27
CA ILE A 349 -6.01 -6.43 -11.63
C ILE A 349 -5.13 -5.18 -11.72
N GLU A 350 -5.32 -4.23 -10.82
CA GLU A 350 -4.47 -3.06 -10.64
C GLU A 350 -4.36 -2.77 -9.14
N ASP A 351 -3.22 -3.10 -8.55
CA ASP A 351 -2.96 -2.89 -7.12
C ASP A 351 -1.45 -2.79 -6.89
N SER A 352 -1.02 -1.89 -6.03
CA SER A 352 0.41 -1.72 -5.73
C SER A 352 0.92 -2.74 -4.71
N GLY A 353 0.05 -3.24 -3.82
CA GLY A 353 0.41 -4.25 -2.83
C GLY A 353 -0.74 -4.58 -1.88
N PRO A 354 -1.63 -5.52 -2.24
CA PRO A 354 -2.71 -5.94 -1.35
C PRO A 354 -2.14 -6.65 -0.12
N MET A 355 -2.18 -6.01 1.04
CA MET A 355 -1.65 -6.53 2.31
C MET A 355 -2.23 -7.89 2.69
N MET A 356 -3.49 -8.16 2.34
CA MET A 356 -4.17 -9.42 2.61
C MET A 356 -3.42 -10.64 2.09
N VAL A 357 -2.63 -10.49 1.01
CA VAL A 357 -1.78 -11.58 0.47
C VAL A 357 -0.69 -11.96 1.47
N SER A 358 0.10 -10.99 1.94
CA SER A 358 1.15 -11.24 2.94
C SER A 358 0.57 -11.68 4.28
N GLU A 359 -0.61 -11.18 4.66
CA GLU A 359 -1.32 -11.59 5.87
C GLU A 359 -1.75 -13.07 5.80
N ALA A 360 -2.30 -13.50 4.66
CA ALA A 360 -2.67 -14.89 4.44
C ALA A 360 -1.44 -15.82 4.46
N LEU A 361 -0.38 -15.46 3.74
CA LEU A 361 0.88 -16.21 3.71
C LEU A 361 1.50 -16.33 5.12
N ALA A 362 1.52 -15.24 5.91
CA ALA A 362 2.00 -15.25 7.30
C ALA A 362 1.24 -16.23 8.19
N CYS A 363 -0.05 -16.39 7.92
CA CYS A 363 -0.91 -17.37 8.63
C CYS A 363 -0.80 -18.79 8.08
N GLY A 364 0.11 -19.06 7.16
CA GLY A 364 0.33 -20.35 6.54
C GLY A 364 -0.80 -20.75 5.58
N THR A 365 -1.48 -19.80 4.99
CA THR A 365 -2.55 -20.02 4.01
C THR A 365 -2.01 -19.76 2.62
N PRO A 366 -1.94 -20.77 1.73
CA PRO A 366 -1.54 -20.61 0.35
C PRO A 366 -2.38 -19.55 -0.37
N VAL A 367 -1.80 -18.91 -1.38
CA VAL A 367 -2.45 -17.84 -2.12
C VAL A 367 -2.53 -18.16 -3.60
N VAL A 368 -3.69 -17.90 -4.20
CA VAL A 368 -3.86 -17.90 -5.66
C VAL A 368 -4.37 -16.52 -6.09
N GLY A 369 -3.81 -15.97 -7.15
CA GLY A 369 -4.24 -14.66 -7.64
C GLY A 369 -3.56 -14.24 -8.93
N PHE A 370 -3.82 -13.00 -9.35
CA PHE A 370 -3.17 -12.45 -10.54
C PHE A 370 -1.75 -11.97 -10.24
N ASP A 371 -0.85 -12.13 -11.22
CA ASP A 371 0.56 -11.71 -11.13
C ASP A 371 0.68 -10.17 -11.17
N THR A 372 0.29 -9.54 -10.08
CA THR A 372 0.35 -8.08 -9.90
C THR A 372 0.59 -7.71 -8.44
N GLY A 373 1.02 -6.49 -8.18
CA GLY A 373 1.25 -5.97 -6.84
C GLY A 373 2.28 -6.78 -6.07
N ILE A 374 1.90 -7.25 -4.88
CA ILE A 374 2.74 -8.05 -3.99
C ILE A 374 2.86 -9.52 -4.43
N LEU A 375 1.88 -10.02 -5.21
CA LEU A 375 1.93 -11.41 -5.68
C LEU A 375 3.14 -11.65 -6.59
N THR A 376 3.62 -10.64 -7.31
CA THR A 376 4.75 -10.76 -8.25
C THR A 376 5.99 -11.41 -7.62
N ASN A 377 6.24 -11.16 -6.35
CA ASN A 377 7.43 -11.65 -5.63
C ASN A 377 7.13 -12.46 -4.36
N MET A 378 5.91 -12.39 -3.80
CA MET A 378 5.57 -13.11 -2.59
C MET A 378 4.89 -14.47 -2.86
N VAL A 379 4.24 -14.63 -4.01
CA VAL A 379 3.65 -15.91 -4.42
C VAL A 379 4.58 -16.58 -5.45
N ILE A 380 4.93 -17.83 -5.18
CA ILE A 380 5.81 -18.64 -6.03
C ILE A 380 5.04 -19.91 -6.38
N ASP A 381 4.91 -20.17 -7.69
CA ASP A 381 4.21 -21.34 -8.21
C ASP A 381 4.85 -22.63 -7.71
N ASP A 382 4.02 -23.63 -7.39
CA ASP A 382 4.40 -24.92 -6.85
C ASP A 382 5.16 -24.86 -5.49
N TYR A 383 5.14 -23.70 -4.81
CA TYR A 383 5.85 -23.48 -3.55
C TYR A 383 4.93 -23.03 -2.42
N ASN A 384 4.18 -21.92 -2.60
CA ASN A 384 3.27 -21.37 -1.59
C ASN A 384 1.94 -20.88 -2.19
N GLY A 385 1.71 -21.12 -3.48
CA GLY A 385 0.50 -20.72 -4.19
C GLY A 385 0.65 -20.82 -5.69
N TYR A 386 -0.19 -20.08 -6.43
CA TYR A 386 -0.10 -19.98 -7.89
C TYR A 386 -0.47 -18.59 -8.36
N LYS A 387 0.23 -18.12 -9.40
CA LYS A 387 -0.06 -16.86 -10.08
C LYS A 387 -0.67 -17.12 -11.44
N ALA A 388 -1.74 -16.40 -11.75
CA ALA A 388 -2.32 -16.36 -13.09
C ALA A 388 -1.94 -15.05 -13.78
N PRO A 389 -1.81 -15.01 -15.11
CA PRO A 389 -1.74 -13.75 -15.84
C PRO A 389 -2.93 -12.86 -15.49
N VAL A 390 -2.70 -11.55 -15.42
CA VAL A 390 -3.76 -10.60 -15.07
C VAL A 390 -4.95 -10.76 -16.01
N MET A 391 -6.18 -10.84 -15.45
CA MET A 391 -7.45 -11.06 -16.16
C MET A 391 -7.64 -12.44 -16.78
N ASP A 392 -6.75 -13.41 -16.56
CA ASP A 392 -6.93 -14.78 -17.05
C ASP A 392 -7.68 -15.64 -16.03
N SER A 393 -9.00 -15.66 -16.12
CA SER A 393 -9.89 -16.43 -15.24
C SER A 393 -9.66 -17.95 -15.35
N ARG A 394 -9.24 -18.45 -16.53
CA ARG A 394 -8.95 -19.87 -16.73
C ARG A 394 -7.71 -20.31 -15.94
N LYS A 395 -6.62 -19.55 -16.06
CA LYS A 395 -5.42 -19.82 -15.28
C LYS A 395 -5.64 -19.64 -13.79
N LEU A 396 -6.48 -18.70 -13.40
CA LEU A 396 -6.91 -18.54 -12.01
C LEU A 396 -7.65 -19.80 -11.51
N ALA A 397 -8.61 -20.33 -12.28
CA ALA A 397 -9.31 -21.57 -11.95
C ALA A 397 -8.37 -22.77 -11.85
N GLU A 398 -7.43 -22.91 -12.79
CA GLU A 398 -6.39 -23.95 -12.75
C GLU A 398 -5.56 -23.87 -11.46
N GLY A 399 -5.12 -22.68 -11.03
CA GLY A 399 -4.39 -22.47 -9.78
C GLY A 399 -5.20 -22.85 -8.55
N ILE A 400 -6.48 -22.46 -8.50
CA ILE A 400 -7.40 -22.83 -7.40
C ILE A 400 -7.54 -24.35 -7.32
N ARG A 401 -7.78 -25.03 -8.47
CA ARG A 401 -7.91 -26.48 -8.54
C ARG A 401 -6.64 -27.19 -8.06
N LYS A 402 -5.45 -26.72 -8.47
CA LYS A 402 -4.17 -27.31 -8.05
C LYS A 402 -4.01 -27.29 -6.53
N VAL A 403 -4.32 -26.17 -5.85
CA VAL A 403 -4.25 -26.11 -4.38
C VAL A 403 -5.30 -27.00 -3.74
N PHE A 404 -6.53 -27.03 -4.27
CA PHE A 404 -7.60 -27.90 -3.77
C PHE A 404 -7.28 -29.40 -3.90
N GLU A 405 -6.50 -29.80 -4.91
CA GLU A 405 -6.13 -31.20 -5.18
C GLU A 405 -4.81 -31.64 -4.53
N LEU A 406 -4.11 -30.76 -3.82
CA LEU A 406 -2.92 -31.14 -3.05
C LEU A 406 -3.25 -32.23 -2.03
N ASN A 407 -2.39 -33.23 -1.91
CA ASN A 407 -2.43 -34.13 -0.78
C ASN A 407 -2.02 -33.41 0.51
N LYS A 408 -2.19 -34.05 1.65
CA LYS A 408 -1.96 -33.43 2.95
C LYS A 408 -0.51 -32.97 3.14
N ASP A 409 0.46 -33.77 2.73
CA ASP A 409 1.89 -33.49 2.95
C ASP A 409 2.33 -32.32 2.07
N ASP A 410 1.90 -32.29 0.80
CA ASP A 410 2.17 -31.19 -0.12
C ASP A 410 1.50 -29.87 0.37
N TYR A 411 0.26 -29.96 0.86
CA TYR A 411 -0.41 -28.78 1.44
C TYR A 411 0.32 -28.26 2.69
N GLU A 412 0.79 -29.14 3.58
CA GLU A 412 1.58 -28.75 4.74
C GLU A 412 2.90 -28.07 4.33
N ASN A 413 3.53 -28.53 3.24
CA ASN A 413 4.72 -27.89 2.69
C ASN A 413 4.40 -26.50 2.14
N PHE A 414 3.33 -26.35 1.36
CA PHE A 414 2.86 -25.03 0.88
C PHE A 414 2.61 -24.06 2.04
N SER A 415 1.96 -24.54 3.11
CA SER A 415 1.68 -23.77 4.31
C SER A 415 2.95 -23.31 5.03
N LYS A 416 3.95 -24.17 5.19
CA LYS A 416 5.25 -23.83 5.79
C LYS A 416 6.02 -22.84 4.92
N ASN A 417 6.02 -23.07 3.63
CA ASN A 417 6.68 -22.18 2.64
C ASN A 417 6.04 -20.79 2.60
N ALA A 418 4.72 -20.70 2.78
CA ALA A 418 4.01 -19.43 2.88
C ALA A 418 4.50 -18.59 4.07
N VAL A 419 4.61 -19.21 5.24
CA VAL A 419 5.14 -18.54 6.45
C VAL A 419 6.59 -18.11 6.22
N ARG A 420 7.44 -19.01 5.72
CA ARG A 420 8.85 -18.74 5.47
C ARG A 420 9.04 -17.55 4.51
N GLN A 421 8.25 -17.47 3.43
CA GLN A 421 8.30 -16.37 2.47
C GLN A 421 8.04 -15.01 3.14
N VAL A 422 7.12 -14.95 4.10
CA VAL A 422 6.85 -13.71 4.85
C VAL A 422 7.98 -13.40 5.84
N GLU A 423 8.47 -14.39 6.58
CA GLU A 423 9.57 -14.21 7.53
C GLU A 423 10.82 -13.67 6.83
N GLU A 424 11.14 -14.17 5.63
CA GLU A 424 12.34 -13.79 4.87
C GLU A 424 12.20 -12.47 4.11
N PHE A 425 10.98 -12.02 3.72
CA PHE A 425 10.83 -10.91 2.78
C PHE A 425 9.78 -9.85 3.14
N SER A 426 9.03 -10.02 4.23
CA SER A 426 7.90 -9.13 4.57
C SER A 426 7.71 -8.93 6.08
N SER A 427 8.53 -9.57 6.93
CA SER A 427 8.46 -9.43 8.39
C SER A 427 8.99 -8.08 8.87
N TYR A 428 8.68 -7.72 10.10
CA TYR A 428 9.28 -6.56 10.75
C TYR A 428 10.79 -6.74 10.91
N GLU A 429 11.23 -7.95 11.24
CA GLU A 429 12.64 -8.29 11.38
C GLU A 429 13.41 -8.09 10.06
N TYR A 430 12.84 -8.51 8.93
CA TYR A 430 13.39 -8.23 7.61
C TYR A 430 13.50 -6.71 7.35
N ALA A 431 12.45 -5.96 7.68
CA ALA A 431 12.44 -4.51 7.48
C ALA A 431 13.44 -3.79 8.40
N GLU A 432 13.67 -4.27 9.62
CA GLU A 432 14.70 -3.73 10.53
C GLU A 432 16.09 -3.80 9.89
N GLU A 433 16.44 -4.92 9.23
CA GLU A 433 17.72 -5.04 8.52
C GLU A 433 17.84 -4.06 7.35
N ILE A 434 16.75 -3.84 6.60
CA ILE A 434 16.72 -2.84 5.52
C ILE A 434 16.90 -1.42 6.09
N PHE A 435 16.15 -1.06 7.15
CA PHE A 435 16.28 0.26 7.76
C PHE A 435 17.65 0.46 8.40
N LYS A 436 18.25 -0.57 8.98
CA LYS A 436 19.64 -0.51 9.47
C LYS A 436 20.61 -0.12 8.35
N GLN A 437 20.55 -0.80 7.19
CA GLN A 437 21.38 -0.47 6.04
C GLN A 437 21.15 0.97 5.54
N ILE A 438 19.91 1.48 5.59
CA ILE A 438 19.58 2.85 5.19
C ILE A 438 20.13 3.88 6.20
N LEU A 439 19.99 3.63 7.49
CA LEU A 439 20.33 4.58 8.56
C LEU A 439 21.85 4.64 8.87
N GLU A 440 22.60 3.63 8.44
CA GLU A 440 24.08 3.59 8.54
C GLU A 440 24.80 4.30 7.36
N GLN A 441 24.07 4.66 6.29
CA GLN A 441 24.62 5.43 5.15
C GLN A 441 24.83 6.90 5.50
#